data_ef5446f696d50ba38308022769fb08cd
#
_entry.id   ef5446f696d50ba38308022769fb08cd
#
_cell.length_a   1.000
_cell.length_b   1.000
_cell.length_c   1.000
_cell.angle_alpha   90.00
_cell.angle_beta   90.00
_cell.angle_gamma   90.00
#
_symmetry.space_group_name_H-M   'P 1'
#
loop_
_entity.id
_entity.type
_entity.pdbx_description
1 polymer ?
#
loop_
_entity_poly.entity_id
_entity_poly.type
_entity_poly.pdbx_seq_one_letter_code
_entity_poly.pdbx_strand_id
1 'polypeptide(L)'
;MSFPSRTRFFDPGSSAGGGEVTLVSMAPNGEVSGLRTALAMGAAKAILVSDPALAGTDALGTAKVLAAAIRRAEPDLILAATESSDGYTGTTPVQIAELLGLPSVTFAKKVEVTGSSVKVERQTEAGYDEVECPLPAVVTVTAGVVEPRYPSFKGIMAAKSKPVENLTVADLGIDAGQVGAAGARQEITDVAPAEARAAGEIVVDEGEGHLRVIEFLEQLKVL
;
A
#
# COMPACT_ATOMS: atom_id res chain seq x y z
N MET A 1 -2.92 9.10 -6.31
CA MET A 1 -2.02 8.22 -5.55
C MET A 1 -2.33 6.79 -5.94
N SER A 2 -1.48 6.12 -6.67
CA SER A 2 -1.60 4.70 -6.92
C SER A 2 -1.06 4.01 -5.68
N PHE A 3 -1.86 3.19 -4.97
CA PHE A 3 -1.26 2.20 -4.08
C PHE A 3 -0.24 1.45 -4.93
N PRO A 4 0.99 1.29 -4.47
CA PRO A 4 2.00 0.63 -5.27
C PRO A 4 1.44 -0.73 -5.70
N SER A 5 1.66 -1.09 -6.95
CA SER A 5 1.29 -2.36 -7.58
C SER A 5 1.84 -3.60 -6.84
N ARG A 6 2.34 -3.42 -5.64
CA ARG A 6 2.86 -4.41 -4.71
C ARG A 6 1.92 -4.76 -3.56
N THR A 7 0.65 -4.36 -3.60
CA THR A 7 -0.32 -4.91 -2.64
C THR A 7 -0.38 -6.41 -2.87
N ARG A 8 0.18 -7.14 -1.93
CA ARG A 8 0.40 -8.59 -2.04
C ARG A 8 -0.83 -9.28 -1.48
N PHE A 9 -1.45 -10.07 -2.31
CA PHE A 9 -2.70 -10.70 -2.00
C PHE A 9 -2.50 -12.01 -1.28
N PHE A 10 -3.43 -12.31 -0.37
CA PHE A 10 -3.61 -13.63 0.18
C PHE A 10 -3.76 -14.66 -0.96
N ASP A 11 -3.09 -15.78 -0.87
CA ASP A 11 -3.19 -16.85 -1.83
C ASP A 11 -4.53 -17.60 -1.65
N PRO A 12 -5.46 -17.55 -2.60
CA PRO A 12 -6.65 -18.38 -2.53
C PRO A 12 -6.36 -19.88 -2.62
N GLY A 13 -5.12 -20.28 -2.91
CA GLY A 13 -4.65 -21.67 -2.96
C GLY A 13 -3.83 -22.10 -1.74
N SER A 14 -3.46 -21.21 -0.83
CA SER A 14 -2.83 -21.59 0.43
C SER A 14 -3.90 -21.94 1.47
N SER A 15 -3.67 -22.97 2.23
CA SER A 15 -4.57 -23.66 3.16
C SER A 15 -5.16 -22.85 4.34
N ALA A 16 -5.18 -21.53 4.25
CA ALA A 16 -5.68 -20.61 5.26
C ALA A 16 -6.83 -19.73 4.73
N GLY A 17 -7.95 -20.37 4.37
CA GLY A 17 -9.22 -19.68 4.16
C GLY A 17 -9.34 -18.90 2.85
N GLY A 18 -9.84 -19.57 1.78
CA GLY A 18 -10.11 -18.93 0.49
C GLY A 18 -11.00 -17.70 0.64
N GLY A 19 -10.61 -16.60 -0.01
CA GLY A 19 -11.36 -15.36 -0.06
C GLY A 19 -11.27 -14.72 -1.45
N GLU A 20 -12.23 -13.84 -1.78
CA GLU A 20 -12.20 -13.04 -2.99
C GLU A 20 -11.43 -11.75 -2.72
N VAL A 21 -10.48 -11.42 -3.58
CA VAL A 21 -9.70 -10.20 -3.49
C VAL A 21 -10.23 -9.15 -4.46
N THR A 22 -10.68 -8.02 -3.94
CA THR A 22 -11.03 -6.82 -4.71
C THR A 22 -9.93 -5.78 -4.54
N LEU A 23 -9.40 -5.29 -5.66
CA LEU A 23 -8.47 -4.17 -5.67
C LEU A 23 -9.23 -2.87 -5.58
N VAL A 24 -8.72 -1.91 -4.80
CA VAL A 24 -9.22 -0.54 -4.82
C VAL A 24 -8.05 0.41 -5.08
N SER A 25 -8.21 1.30 -6.04
CA SER A 25 -7.20 2.28 -6.41
C SER A 25 -7.83 3.60 -6.78
N MET A 26 -7.07 4.69 -6.66
CA MET A 26 -7.48 5.96 -7.21
C MET A 26 -6.33 6.59 -8.01
N ALA A 27 -6.69 7.25 -9.09
CA ALA A 27 -5.74 7.96 -9.94
C ALA A 27 -6.46 9.06 -10.74
N PRO A 28 -5.87 10.24 -10.94
CA PRO A 28 -6.51 11.34 -11.67
C PRO A 28 -6.64 11.07 -13.18
N ASN A 29 -5.85 10.15 -13.72
CA ASN A 29 -5.70 9.92 -15.17
C ASN A 29 -6.27 8.59 -15.70
N GLY A 30 -6.94 7.80 -14.86
CA GLY A 30 -7.55 6.52 -15.29
C GLY A 30 -6.57 5.42 -15.71
N GLU A 31 -5.30 5.51 -15.31
CA GLU A 31 -4.29 4.52 -15.66
C GLU A 31 -4.55 3.18 -14.97
N VAL A 32 -4.67 2.12 -15.76
CA VAL A 32 -5.06 0.78 -15.29
C VAL A 32 -3.96 -0.28 -15.38
N SER A 33 -2.79 0.05 -15.91
CA SER A 33 -1.72 -0.94 -16.15
C SER A 33 -1.27 -1.64 -14.85
N GLY A 34 -1.09 -0.88 -13.78
CA GLY A 34 -0.78 -1.42 -12.46
C GLY A 34 -1.88 -2.34 -11.91
N LEU A 35 -3.17 -1.96 -12.07
CA LEU A 35 -4.30 -2.79 -11.68
C LEU A 35 -4.35 -4.09 -12.48
N ARG A 36 -4.11 -4.05 -13.79
CA ARG A 36 -4.07 -5.24 -14.64
C ARG A 36 -2.96 -6.21 -14.21
N THR A 37 -1.81 -5.70 -13.81
CA THR A 37 -0.72 -6.52 -13.25
C THR A 37 -1.17 -7.21 -11.96
N ALA A 38 -1.80 -6.49 -11.05
CA ALA A 38 -2.29 -7.05 -9.79
C ALA A 38 -3.45 -8.06 -10.01
N LEU A 39 -4.34 -7.80 -10.96
CA LEU A 39 -5.37 -8.75 -11.39
C LEU A 39 -4.75 -10.04 -11.95
N ALA A 40 -3.62 -9.95 -12.68
CA ALA A 40 -2.90 -11.10 -13.20
C ALA A 40 -2.27 -11.96 -12.08
N MET A 41 -2.00 -11.36 -10.91
CA MET A 41 -1.48 -12.05 -9.74
C MET A 41 -2.55 -12.76 -8.91
N GLY A 42 -3.84 -12.67 -9.27
CA GLY A 42 -4.89 -13.48 -8.65
C GLY A 42 -6.12 -12.72 -8.18
N ALA A 43 -6.10 -11.39 -8.06
CA ALA A 43 -7.29 -10.65 -7.66
C ALA A 43 -8.46 -10.88 -8.63
N ALA A 44 -9.69 -10.89 -8.11
CA ALA A 44 -10.88 -11.21 -8.89
C ALA A 44 -11.38 -10.02 -9.72
N LYS A 45 -11.41 -8.84 -9.10
CA LYS A 45 -11.92 -7.59 -9.70
C LYS A 45 -11.19 -6.38 -9.13
N ALA A 46 -11.43 -5.23 -9.73
CA ALA A 46 -10.89 -3.96 -9.25
C ALA A 46 -11.95 -2.85 -9.28
N ILE A 47 -11.80 -1.89 -8.37
CA ILE A 47 -12.48 -0.60 -8.37
C ILE A 47 -11.41 0.46 -8.60
N LEU A 48 -11.55 1.25 -9.64
CA LEU A 48 -10.70 2.41 -9.93
C LEU A 48 -11.52 3.67 -9.77
N VAL A 49 -11.15 4.52 -8.83
CA VAL A 49 -11.69 5.87 -8.77
C VAL A 49 -10.81 6.77 -9.63
N SER A 50 -11.35 7.28 -10.72
CA SER A 50 -10.61 8.13 -11.65
C SER A 50 -11.41 9.37 -11.99
N ASP A 51 -10.84 10.52 -11.67
CA ASP A 51 -11.45 11.82 -11.89
C ASP A 51 -10.35 12.89 -11.95
N PRO A 52 -10.36 13.79 -12.94
CA PRO A 52 -9.42 14.92 -12.97
C PRO A 52 -9.43 15.77 -11.69
N ALA A 53 -10.57 15.84 -11.00
CA ALA A 53 -10.70 16.55 -9.72
C ALA A 53 -9.80 15.99 -8.61
N LEU A 54 -9.28 14.78 -8.77
CA LEU A 54 -8.36 14.17 -7.79
C LEU A 54 -6.92 14.70 -7.86
N ALA A 55 -6.58 15.47 -8.88
CA ALA A 55 -5.23 15.99 -9.01
C ALA A 55 -4.88 16.92 -7.82
N GLY A 56 -3.73 16.67 -7.18
CA GLY A 56 -3.29 17.43 -6.01
C GLY A 56 -3.98 17.04 -4.69
N THR A 57 -4.73 15.93 -4.65
CA THR A 57 -5.35 15.43 -3.40
C THR A 57 -4.28 15.05 -2.38
N ASP A 58 -4.40 15.54 -1.15
CA ASP A 58 -3.56 15.16 -0.02
C ASP A 58 -3.92 13.79 0.59
N ALA A 59 -3.22 13.38 1.64
CA ALA A 59 -3.44 12.09 2.30
C ALA A 59 -4.86 11.94 2.85
N LEU A 60 -5.43 13.00 3.45
CA LEU A 60 -6.78 12.96 4.02
C LEU A 60 -7.85 12.87 2.92
N GLY A 61 -7.72 13.66 1.87
CA GLY A 61 -8.60 13.57 0.71
C GLY A 61 -8.53 12.20 0.04
N THR A 62 -7.31 11.65 -0.09
CA THR A 62 -7.08 10.29 -0.58
C THR A 62 -7.79 9.25 0.29
N ALA A 63 -7.66 9.35 1.61
CA ALA A 63 -8.32 8.44 2.53
C ALA A 63 -9.84 8.50 2.42
N LYS A 64 -10.42 9.69 2.28
CA LYS A 64 -11.88 9.87 2.09
C LYS A 64 -12.39 9.16 0.83
N VAL A 65 -11.72 9.36 -0.29
CA VAL A 65 -12.09 8.74 -1.57
C VAL A 65 -11.96 7.21 -1.49
N LEU A 66 -10.85 6.73 -0.98
CA LEU A 66 -10.60 5.29 -0.85
C LEU A 66 -11.56 4.63 0.14
N ALA A 67 -11.84 5.25 1.29
CA ALA A 67 -12.82 4.75 2.25
C ALA A 67 -14.22 4.63 1.63
N ALA A 68 -14.64 5.62 0.85
CA ALA A 68 -15.93 5.58 0.15
C ALA A 68 -16.00 4.46 -0.89
N ALA A 69 -14.92 4.26 -1.66
CA ALA A 69 -14.82 3.16 -2.63
C ALA A 69 -14.76 1.77 -1.95
N ILE A 70 -14.00 1.64 -0.86
CA ILE A 70 -13.87 0.41 -0.08
C ILE A 70 -15.21 0.00 0.52
N ARG A 71 -16.00 0.97 1.03
CA ARG A 71 -17.33 0.69 1.60
C ARG A 71 -18.27 0.00 0.61
N ARG A 72 -18.14 0.29 -0.70
CA ARG A 72 -18.94 -0.38 -1.75
C ARG A 72 -18.58 -1.86 -1.92
N ALA A 73 -17.37 -2.26 -1.56
CA ALA A 73 -16.92 -3.64 -1.66
C ALA A 73 -17.31 -4.50 -0.46
N GLU A 74 -17.78 -3.90 0.65
CA GLU A 74 -18.16 -4.56 1.90
C GLU A 74 -17.13 -5.60 2.37
N PRO A 75 -15.84 -5.23 2.52
CA PRO A 75 -14.79 -6.21 2.81
C PRO A 75 -14.81 -6.65 4.28
N ASP A 76 -14.45 -7.92 4.52
CA ASP A 76 -14.17 -8.42 5.86
C ASP A 76 -12.77 -8.01 6.35
N LEU A 77 -11.81 -7.88 5.43
CA LEU A 77 -10.44 -7.48 5.74
C LEU A 77 -9.91 -6.51 4.67
N ILE A 78 -9.36 -5.40 5.13
CA ILE A 78 -8.72 -4.40 4.28
C ILE A 78 -7.22 -4.49 4.50
N LEU A 79 -6.47 -4.79 3.43
CA LEU A 79 -5.01 -4.84 3.45
C LEU A 79 -4.44 -3.65 2.68
N ALA A 80 -3.49 -2.96 3.28
CA ALA A 80 -2.76 -1.87 2.66
C ALA A 80 -1.27 -1.96 2.96
N ALA A 81 -0.43 -1.34 2.14
CA ALA A 81 0.96 -1.10 2.52
C ALA A 81 0.98 -0.10 3.68
N THR A 82 1.98 -0.20 4.56
CA THR A 82 2.14 0.72 5.70
C THR A 82 2.29 2.17 5.21
N GLU A 83 3.02 2.36 4.15
CA GLU A 83 3.26 3.67 3.52
C GLU A 83 3.40 3.56 2.00
N SER A 84 3.17 4.67 1.31
CA SER A 84 3.35 4.76 -0.13
C SER A 84 4.79 5.14 -0.47
N SER A 85 5.26 4.72 -1.65
CA SER A 85 6.62 5.03 -2.13
C SER A 85 6.75 6.43 -2.74
N ASP A 86 5.67 7.16 -2.89
CA ASP A 86 5.63 8.52 -3.46
C ASP A 86 5.50 9.61 -2.39
N GLY A 87 4.49 9.55 -1.54
CA GLY A 87 4.21 10.58 -0.55
C GLY A 87 4.76 10.31 0.85
N TYR A 88 5.05 9.08 1.19
CA TYR A 88 5.58 8.64 2.51
C TYR A 88 4.83 9.19 3.73
N THR A 89 3.54 9.47 3.62
CA THR A 89 2.78 10.02 4.75
C THR A 89 2.54 9.02 5.87
N GLY A 90 2.52 7.71 5.56
CA GLY A 90 2.36 6.61 6.52
C GLY A 90 1.00 6.57 7.25
N THR A 91 0.09 7.51 6.98
CA THR A 91 -1.14 7.70 7.74
C THR A 91 -2.41 7.31 6.98
N THR A 92 -2.37 7.22 5.66
CA THR A 92 -3.56 6.99 4.83
C THR A 92 -4.36 5.75 5.25
N PRO A 93 -3.78 4.57 5.52
CA PRO A 93 -4.54 3.39 5.92
C PRO A 93 -5.26 3.55 7.27
N VAL A 94 -4.61 4.23 8.23
CA VAL A 94 -5.21 4.49 9.54
C VAL A 94 -6.36 5.50 9.42
N GLN A 95 -6.21 6.52 8.56
CA GLN A 95 -7.30 7.45 8.24
C GLN A 95 -8.48 6.74 7.55
N ILE A 96 -8.22 5.77 6.68
CA ILE A 96 -9.26 4.93 6.09
C ILE A 96 -10.00 4.14 7.18
N ALA A 97 -9.27 3.54 8.12
CA ALA A 97 -9.86 2.79 9.23
C ALA A 97 -10.78 3.69 10.07
N GLU A 98 -10.33 4.88 10.46
CA GLU A 98 -11.13 5.86 11.19
C GLU A 98 -12.39 6.26 10.42
N LEU A 99 -12.28 6.59 9.13
CA LEU A 99 -13.40 6.97 8.28
C LEU A 99 -14.42 5.84 8.07
N LEU A 100 -13.99 4.59 8.19
CA LEU A 100 -14.86 3.41 8.11
C LEU A 100 -15.42 3.01 9.48
N GLY A 101 -14.88 3.53 10.58
CA GLY A 101 -15.22 3.12 11.94
C GLY A 101 -14.72 1.71 12.27
N LEU A 102 -13.59 1.30 11.69
CA LEU A 102 -13.01 -0.03 11.82
C LEU A 102 -11.75 0.00 12.69
N PRO A 103 -11.47 -1.09 13.43
CA PRO A 103 -10.20 -1.24 14.09
C PRO A 103 -9.06 -1.38 13.06
N SER A 104 -7.85 -0.96 13.46
CA SER A 104 -6.67 -1.08 12.61
C SER A 104 -5.48 -1.67 13.36
N VAL A 105 -4.72 -2.53 12.67
CA VAL A 105 -3.42 -3.01 13.13
C VAL A 105 -2.37 -2.67 12.08
N THR A 106 -1.33 -1.95 12.51
CA THR A 106 -0.29 -1.43 11.62
C THR A 106 1.01 -2.23 11.71
N PHE A 107 1.89 -2.10 10.70
CA PHE A 107 3.21 -2.72 10.66
C PHE A 107 3.20 -4.25 10.79
N ALA A 108 2.23 -4.91 10.17
CA ALA A 108 2.13 -6.36 10.20
C ALA A 108 3.28 -7.01 9.44
N LYS A 109 4.02 -7.88 10.12
CA LYS A 109 5.05 -8.76 9.56
C LYS A 109 4.49 -10.13 9.22
N LYS A 110 3.45 -10.54 9.94
CA LYS A 110 2.70 -11.76 9.71
C LYS A 110 1.21 -11.51 9.94
N VAL A 111 0.38 -12.12 9.13
CA VAL A 111 -1.09 -11.98 9.18
C VAL A 111 -1.73 -13.36 9.06
N GLU A 112 -2.55 -13.72 10.01
CA GLU A 112 -3.32 -14.97 10.02
C GLU A 112 -4.79 -14.67 10.29
N VAL A 113 -5.68 -15.09 9.38
CA VAL A 113 -7.13 -14.96 9.56
C VAL A 113 -7.66 -16.20 10.23
N THR A 114 -8.41 -16.03 11.32
CA THR A 114 -8.94 -17.14 12.13
C THR A 114 -10.41 -16.88 12.44
N GLY A 115 -11.31 -17.48 11.64
CA GLY A 115 -12.76 -17.30 11.83
C GLY A 115 -13.16 -15.82 11.70
N SER A 116 -13.56 -15.18 12.81
CA SER A 116 -14.00 -13.80 12.88
C SER A 116 -12.93 -12.82 13.39
N SER A 117 -11.67 -13.23 13.45
CA SER A 117 -10.56 -12.40 13.89
C SER A 117 -9.35 -12.51 12.97
N VAL A 118 -8.46 -11.55 13.07
CA VAL A 118 -7.14 -11.58 12.45
C VAL A 118 -6.07 -11.48 13.54
N LYS A 119 -5.10 -12.39 13.50
CA LYS A 119 -3.89 -12.36 14.33
C LYS A 119 -2.74 -11.77 13.52
N VAL A 120 -2.02 -10.87 14.13
CA VAL A 120 -0.96 -10.10 13.49
C VAL A 120 0.28 -10.10 14.38
N GLU A 121 1.44 -10.41 13.82
CA GLU A 121 2.71 -10.06 14.41
C GLU A 121 3.06 -8.64 13.97
N ARG A 122 2.87 -7.69 14.87
CA ARG A 122 3.11 -6.27 14.64
C ARG A 122 4.56 -5.93 14.95
N GLN A 123 5.27 -5.40 13.98
CA GLN A 123 6.67 -4.99 14.16
C GLN A 123 6.74 -3.72 15.02
N THR A 124 7.66 -3.72 15.99
CA THR A 124 8.02 -2.59 16.86
C THR A 124 9.53 -2.39 16.85
N GLU A 125 10.02 -1.31 17.47
CA GLU A 125 11.47 -1.09 17.63
C GLU A 125 12.14 -2.16 18.50
N ALA A 126 11.40 -2.71 19.48
CA ALA A 126 11.93 -3.70 20.43
C ALA A 126 11.70 -5.16 19.98
N GLY A 127 10.97 -5.39 18.87
CA GLY A 127 10.65 -6.74 18.40
C GLY A 127 9.25 -6.81 17.79
N TYR A 128 8.40 -7.72 18.27
CA TYR A 128 7.07 -7.95 17.75
C TYR A 128 6.04 -8.05 18.86
N ASP A 129 4.89 -7.44 18.63
CA ASP A 129 3.68 -7.64 19.44
C ASP A 129 2.75 -8.60 18.73
N GLU A 130 2.19 -9.58 19.45
CA GLU A 130 1.06 -10.36 18.95
C GLU A 130 -0.23 -9.59 19.23
N VAL A 131 -0.96 -9.26 18.18
CA VAL A 131 -2.22 -8.52 18.26
C VAL A 131 -3.33 -9.34 17.63
N GLU A 132 -4.42 -9.54 18.35
CA GLU A 132 -5.65 -10.10 17.80
C GLU A 132 -6.70 -9.00 17.65
N CYS A 133 -7.33 -8.94 16.47
CA CYS A 133 -8.28 -7.91 16.11
C CYS A 133 -9.54 -8.56 15.50
N PRO A 134 -10.76 -8.16 15.93
CA PRO A 134 -11.97 -8.65 15.31
C PRO A 134 -12.12 -8.14 13.88
N LEU A 135 -12.74 -8.93 13.02
CA LEU A 135 -13.15 -8.51 11.67
C LEU A 135 -14.54 -7.85 11.70
N PRO A 136 -14.81 -6.87 10.80
CA PRO A 136 -13.91 -6.33 9.78
C PRO A 136 -12.82 -5.42 10.35
N ALA A 137 -11.63 -5.42 9.72
CA ALA A 137 -10.47 -4.67 10.19
C ALA A 137 -9.60 -4.13 9.04
N VAL A 138 -8.78 -3.12 9.34
CA VAL A 138 -7.73 -2.63 8.46
C VAL A 138 -6.37 -3.10 8.99
N VAL A 139 -5.59 -3.76 8.14
CA VAL A 139 -4.23 -4.20 8.48
C VAL A 139 -3.24 -3.61 7.49
N THR A 140 -2.20 -2.97 8.01
CA THR A 140 -1.09 -2.52 7.16
C THR A 140 0.07 -3.51 7.24
N VAL A 141 0.63 -3.82 6.09
CA VAL A 141 1.70 -4.81 5.96
C VAL A 141 3.03 -4.18 5.62
N THR A 142 4.09 -4.70 6.21
CA THR A 142 5.48 -4.29 5.92
C THR A 142 6.05 -5.10 4.74
N ALA A 143 7.18 -4.64 4.20
CA ALA A 143 7.90 -5.38 3.18
C ALA A 143 8.33 -6.77 3.70
N GLY A 144 8.18 -7.79 2.85
CA GLY A 144 8.57 -9.17 3.19
C GLY A 144 7.55 -9.95 4.02
N VAL A 145 6.32 -9.44 4.21
CA VAL A 145 5.22 -10.18 4.85
C VAL A 145 4.91 -11.50 4.14
N VAL A 146 5.06 -11.53 2.82
CA VAL A 146 5.00 -12.74 1.98
C VAL A 146 5.96 -12.61 0.81
N GLU A 147 6.40 -13.75 0.25
CA GLU A 147 7.11 -13.77 -1.02
C GLU A 147 6.15 -13.39 -2.16
N PRO A 148 6.54 -12.43 -3.03
CA PRO A 148 5.69 -11.99 -4.12
C PRO A 148 5.55 -13.07 -5.18
N ARG A 149 4.31 -13.37 -5.59
CA ARG A 149 4.06 -14.17 -6.79
C ARG A 149 4.24 -13.33 -8.02
N TYR A 150 4.82 -13.93 -9.05
CA TYR A 150 4.87 -13.35 -10.38
C TYR A 150 3.64 -13.77 -11.18
N PRO A 151 3.06 -12.87 -12.00
CA PRO A 151 1.93 -13.23 -12.83
C PRO A 151 2.33 -14.30 -13.86
N SER A 152 1.56 -15.39 -13.93
CA SER A 152 1.72 -16.38 -14.98
C SER A 152 1.21 -15.87 -16.31
N PHE A 153 1.64 -16.45 -17.45
CA PHE A 153 1.11 -16.11 -18.77
C PHE A 153 -0.43 -16.26 -18.83
N LYS A 154 -0.96 -17.34 -18.26
CA LYS A 154 -2.41 -17.55 -18.13
C LYS A 154 -3.09 -16.45 -17.32
N GLY A 155 -2.45 -16.02 -16.20
CA GLY A 155 -2.93 -14.92 -15.36
C GLY A 155 -2.96 -13.59 -16.11
N ILE A 156 -1.92 -13.27 -16.91
CA ILE A 156 -1.85 -12.06 -17.72
C ILE A 156 -2.98 -12.05 -18.77
N MET A 157 -3.23 -13.17 -19.44
CA MET A 157 -4.31 -13.26 -20.40
C MET A 157 -5.67 -13.12 -19.75
N ALA A 158 -5.90 -13.79 -18.62
CA ALA A 158 -7.16 -13.71 -17.88
C ALA A 158 -7.43 -12.29 -17.34
N ALA A 159 -6.39 -11.58 -16.90
CA ALA A 159 -6.51 -10.23 -16.35
C ALA A 159 -7.10 -9.23 -17.34
N LYS A 160 -6.96 -9.45 -18.65
CA LYS A 160 -7.52 -8.57 -19.68
C LYS A 160 -9.05 -8.50 -19.63
N SER A 161 -9.71 -9.58 -19.23
CA SER A 161 -11.17 -9.69 -19.16
C SER A 161 -11.75 -9.53 -17.75
N LYS A 162 -10.89 -9.46 -16.71
CA LYS A 162 -11.36 -9.25 -15.33
C LYS A 162 -12.01 -7.87 -15.16
N PRO A 163 -13.13 -7.79 -14.40
CA PRO A 163 -13.86 -6.55 -14.21
C PRO A 163 -13.00 -5.46 -13.57
N VAL A 164 -13.07 -4.26 -14.10
CA VAL A 164 -12.58 -3.01 -13.48
C VAL A 164 -13.74 -2.04 -13.50
N GLU A 165 -14.30 -1.78 -12.33
CA GLU A 165 -15.34 -0.76 -12.14
C GLU A 165 -14.64 0.61 -12.09
N ASN A 166 -15.01 1.52 -12.99
CA ASN A 166 -14.50 2.88 -12.98
C ASN A 166 -15.54 3.79 -12.32
N LEU A 167 -15.10 4.56 -11.33
CA LEU A 167 -15.92 5.49 -10.57
C LEU A 167 -15.33 6.89 -10.64
N THR A 168 -16.19 7.89 -10.63
CA THR A 168 -15.83 9.30 -10.40
C THR A 168 -16.03 9.66 -8.93
N VAL A 169 -15.58 10.84 -8.51
CA VAL A 169 -15.86 11.34 -7.16
C VAL A 169 -17.35 11.53 -6.92
N ALA A 170 -18.10 11.90 -7.96
CA ALA A 170 -19.55 12.06 -7.91
C ALA A 170 -20.28 10.73 -7.67
N ASP A 171 -19.81 9.61 -8.27
CA ASP A 171 -20.37 8.27 -8.06
C ASP A 171 -20.21 7.79 -6.60
N LEU A 172 -19.26 8.39 -5.87
CA LEU A 172 -19.02 8.16 -4.45
C LEU A 172 -19.77 9.13 -3.53
N GLY A 173 -20.52 10.09 -4.10
CA GLY A 173 -21.20 11.13 -3.36
C GLY A 173 -20.25 12.15 -2.72
N ILE A 174 -19.04 12.28 -3.24
CA ILE A 174 -18.04 13.23 -2.74
C ILE A 174 -18.09 14.50 -3.59
N ASP A 175 -18.16 15.66 -2.92
CA ASP A 175 -18.05 16.95 -3.59
C ASP A 175 -16.62 17.18 -4.09
N ALA A 176 -16.49 17.62 -5.35
CA ALA A 176 -15.18 17.88 -5.96
C ALA A 176 -14.35 18.94 -5.21
N GLY A 177 -14.99 19.84 -4.48
CA GLY A 177 -14.30 20.81 -3.62
C GLY A 177 -13.71 20.23 -2.34
N GLN A 178 -13.98 18.96 -2.03
CA GLN A 178 -13.43 18.26 -0.86
C GLN A 178 -12.19 17.40 -1.20
N VAL A 179 -11.81 17.34 -2.46
CA VAL A 179 -10.67 16.57 -2.98
C VAL A 179 -9.82 17.45 -3.90
N GLY A 180 -8.74 16.85 -4.43
CA GLY A 180 -7.82 17.58 -5.28
C GLY A 180 -7.11 18.71 -4.55
N ALA A 181 -6.52 19.62 -5.30
CA ALA A 181 -5.86 20.82 -4.75
C ALA A 181 -6.84 21.73 -3.99
N ALA A 182 -8.13 21.76 -4.37
CA ALA A 182 -9.13 22.59 -3.71
C ALA A 182 -9.47 22.07 -2.30
N GLY A 183 -9.48 20.77 -2.09
CA GLY A 183 -9.78 20.13 -0.80
C GLY A 183 -8.55 19.83 0.05
N ALA A 184 -7.36 19.94 -0.51
CA ALA A 184 -6.12 19.63 0.16
C ALA A 184 -5.79 20.61 1.29
N ARG A 185 -5.19 20.10 2.37
CA ARG A 185 -4.65 20.86 3.49
C ARG A 185 -3.13 20.98 3.42
N GLN A 186 -2.54 20.43 2.37
CA GLN A 186 -1.11 20.49 2.06
C GLN A 186 -0.92 20.95 0.63
N GLU A 187 0.13 21.71 0.39
CA GLU A 187 0.56 22.17 -0.93
C GLU A 187 2.01 21.74 -1.15
N ILE A 188 2.29 21.17 -2.31
CA ILE A 188 3.67 20.90 -2.74
C ILE A 188 4.19 22.20 -3.35
N THR A 189 5.09 22.87 -2.62
CA THR A 189 5.64 24.18 -3.02
C THR A 189 6.83 24.06 -3.97
N ASP A 190 7.57 22.95 -3.91
CA ASP A 190 8.72 22.68 -4.76
C ASP A 190 8.98 21.19 -4.94
N VAL A 191 9.56 20.82 -6.08
CA VAL A 191 10.03 19.47 -6.40
C VAL A 191 11.41 19.59 -7.04
N ALA A 192 12.43 19.11 -6.35
CA ALA A 192 13.79 19.09 -6.86
C ALA A 192 14.25 17.64 -7.11
N PRO A 193 15.07 17.39 -8.15
CA PRO A 193 15.74 16.10 -8.29
C PRO A 193 16.61 15.81 -7.07
N ALA A 194 16.59 14.58 -6.58
CA ALA A 194 17.54 14.16 -5.56
C ALA A 194 18.97 14.27 -6.10
N GLU A 195 19.89 14.70 -5.26
CA GLU A 195 21.31 14.74 -5.62
C GLU A 195 21.78 13.34 -6.08
N ALA A 196 22.52 13.31 -7.19
CA ALA A 196 23.10 12.06 -7.65
C ALA A 196 24.06 11.51 -6.58
N ARG A 197 23.88 10.24 -6.23
CA ARG A 197 24.84 9.59 -5.34
C ARG A 197 26.20 9.60 -5.99
N ALA A 198 27.22 10.10 -5.28
CA ALA A 198 28.60 9.94 -5.70
C ALA A 198 28.98 8.47 -5.73
N ALA A 199 29.85 8.08 -6.66
CA ALA A 199 30.43 6.73 -6.63
C ALA A 199 31.17 6.57 -5.30
N GLY A 200 30.87 5.48 -4.57
CA GLY A 200 31.58 5.16 -3.35
C GLY A 200 33.02 4.72 -3.63
N GLU A 201 33.86 4.74 -2.62
CA GLU A 201 35.20 4.14 -2.67
C GLU A 201 35.07 2.61 -2.71
N ILE A 202 35.76 1.99 -3.67
CA ILE A 202 35.87 0.53 -3.72
C ILE A 202 37.15 0.14 -2.99
N VAL A 203 36.99 -0.54 -1.86
CA VAL A 203 38.11 -1.07 -1.09
C VAL A 203 38.23 -2.56 -1.39
N VAL A 204 39.37 -2.98 -1.93
CA VAL A 204 39.70 -4.39 -2.08
C VAL A 204 40.19 -4.91 -0.74
N ASP A 205 39.54 -5.94 -0.22
CA ASP A 205 39.92 -6.54 1.05
C ASP A 205 41.17 -7.47 0.86
N GLU A 206 42.31 -7.02 1.38
CA GLU A 206 43.54 -7.78 1.45
C GLU A 206 43.76 -8.41 2.85
N GLY A 207 42.67 -8.48 3.66
CA GLY A 207 42.66 -9.00 5.04
C GLY A 207 42.33 -7.99 6.12
N GLU A 208 42.35 -6.70 5.80
CA GLU A 208 42.08 -5.60 6.73
C GLU A 208 40.90 -4.70 6.31
N GLY A 209 40.08 -5.14 5.37
CA GLY A 209 38.95 -4.37 4.87
C GLY A 209 37.95 -3.96 5.95
N HIS A 210 37.81 -4.77 7.01
CA HIS A 210 36.99 -4.46 8.16
C HIS A 210 37.42 -3.17 8.90
N LEU A 211 38.72 -2.88 8.96
CA LEU A 211 39.24 -1.65 9.60
C LEU A 211 38.83 -0.41 8.82
N ARG A 212 38.80 -0.49 7.49
CA ARG A 212 38.33 0.60 6.62
C ARG A 212 36.83 0.86 6.80
N VAL A 213 36.04 -0.19 7.03
CA VAL A 213 34.61 -0.05 7.33
C VAL A 213 34.41 0.66 8.67
N ILE A 214 35.18 0.27 9.70
CA ILE A 214 35.13 0.91 11.02
C ILE A 214 35.49 2.39 10.91
N GLU A 215 36.63 2.71 10.29
CA GLU A 215 37.08 4.09 10.07
C GLU A 215 36.02 4.94 9.35
N PHE A 216 35.37 4.37 8.31
CA PHE A 216 34.30 5.05 7.60
C PHE A 216 33.08 5.31 8.49
N LEU A 217 32.67 4.34 9.33
CA LEU A 217 31.53 4.52 10.24
C LEU A 217 31.84 5.53 11.35
N GLU A 218 33.08 5.56 11.86
CA GLU A 218 33.55 6.58 12.80
C GLU A 218 33.52 7.99 12.19
N GLN A 219 33.97 8.15 10.95
CA GLN A 219 33.90 9.43 10.24
C GLN A 219 32.45 9.94 10.08
N LEU A 220 31.51 9.01 9.86
CA LEU A 220 30.08 9.31 9.81
C LEU A 220 29.43 9.50 11.19
N LYS A 221 30.17 9.29 12.28
CA LYS A 221 29.68 9.35 13.68
C LYS A 221 28.49 8.42 13.92
N VAL A 222 28.54 7.24 13.33
CA VAL A 222 27.53 6.18 13.46
C VAL A 222 27.99 5.13 14.49
N LEU A 223 29.30 5.11 14.79
CA LEU A 223 29.94 4.37 15.88
C LEU A 223 30.47 5.36 16.92
#